data_9b41a009637e20d0022b10320945d9df
#
_entry.id   9b41a009637e20d0022b10320945d9df
#
_cell.length_a   1.000
_cell.length_b   1.000
_cell.length_c   1.000
_cell.angle_alpha   90.00
_cell.angle_beta   90.00
_cell.angle_gamma   90.00
#
_symmetry.space_group_name_H-M   'P 1'
#
loop_
_entity.id
_entity.type
_entity.pdbx_description
1 polymer ?
#
loop_
_entity_poly.entity_id
_entity_poly.type
_entity_poly.pdbx_seq_one_letter_code
_entity_poly.pdbx_strand_id
1 'polypeptide(L)'
;MVSVDLLSSLIETQTQEYTTYLNAGQLPVRSKELLAHPLINSPYGIHRTKDGYLALAMAPFDKLADALDCPGLLEYKTWEDGQIYRDRIFRITADVLAEKTTAEWIGILQEKDVWCGEVLTYPEVVKNPQVQYMQTFRTISGAPYGDIKIVGNPIQFSETPVTYRIAPPCLGQHNREILAELGCTEEEIERLAQKRVIQMENPATFRI
;
A
#
# COMPACT_ATOMS: atom_id res chain seq x y z
N MET A 1 27.28 1.42 5.02
CA MET A 1 26.38 0.26 5.18
C MET A 1 25.04 0.79 5.66
N VAL A 2 23.93 0.38 5.03
CA VAL A 2 22.57 0.69 5.48
C VAL A 2 21.92 -0.62 5.93
N SER A 3 21.33 -0.63 7.12
CA SER A 3 20.66 -1.81 7.67
C SER A 3 19.21 -1.47 7.97
N VAL A 4 18.29 -2.37 7.60
CA VAL A 4 16.85 -2.27 7.86
C VAL A 4 16.35 -3.63 8.32
N ASP A 5 15.53 -3.67 9.36
CA ASP A 5 14.88 -4.88 9.84
C ASP A 5 13.34 -4.78 9.74
N LEU A 6 12.68 -5.93 9.64
CA LEU A 6 11.23 -6.00 9.45
C LEU A 6 10.46 -5.48 10.65
N LEU A 7 10.92 -5.73 11.87
CA LEU A 7 10.21 -5.31 13.08
C LEU A 7 10.18 -3.81 13.21
N SER A 8 11.34 -3.14 13.06
CA SER A 8 11.42 -1.69 13.10
C SER A 8 10.61 -1.04 11.98
N SER A 9 10.64 -1.63 10.77
CA SER A 9 9.85 -1.14 9.63
C SER A 9 8.35 -1.24 9.87
N LEU A 10 7.87 -2.33 10.49
CA LEU A 10 6.45 -2.48 10.86
C LEU A 10 6.02 -1.50 11.96
N ILE A 11 6.88 -1.24 12.94
CA ILE A 11 6.62 -0.23 13.97
C ILE A 11 6.56 1.16 13.34
N GLU A 12 7.47 1.47 12.42
CA GLU A 12 7.50 2.74 11.69
C GLU A 12 6.22 3.01 10.92
N THR A 13 5.61 2.01 10.28
CA THR A 13 4.32 2.17 9.59
C THR A 13 3.16 2.54 10.52
N GLN A 14 3.34 2.38 11.82
CA GLN A 14 2.36 2.69 12.88
C GLN A 14 2.85 3.86 13.76
N THR A 15 3.67 4.75 13.20
CA THR A 15 4.29 5.87 13.94
C THR A 15 3.25 6.70 14.69
N GLN A 16 2.09 6.99 14.11
CA GLN A 16 1.03 7.79 14.72
C GLN A 16 0.49 7.12 15.99
N GLU A 17 0.14 5.84 15.90
CA GLU A 17 -0.43 5.06 17.00
C GLU A 17 0.58 4.90 18.15
N TYR A 18 1.80 4.51 17.84
CA TYR A 18 2.86 4.38 18.83
C TYR A 18 3.24 5.70 19.47
N THR A 19 3.35 6.78 18.69
CA THR A 19 3.68 8.11 19.23
C THR A 19 2.60 8.59 20.18
N THR A 20 1.33 8.40 19.86
CA THR A 20 0.20 8.74 20.73
C THR A 20 0.24 7.91 22.02
N TYR A 21 0.45 6.59 21.92
CA TYR A 21 0.53 5.73 23.10
C TYR A 21 1.72 6.08 24.00
N LEU A 22 2.91 6.25 23.43
CA LEU A 22 4.14 6.49 24.18
C LEU A 22 4.14 7.83 24.93
N ASN A 23 3.49 8.86 24.38
CA ASN A 23 3.53 10.21 24.95
C ASN A 23 2.27 10.59 25.73
N ALA A 24 1.10 10.08 25.35
CA ALA A 24 -0.16 10.37 26.02
C ALA A 24 -0.74 9.18 26.80
N GLY A 25 -0.15 8.00 26.70
CA GLY A 25 -0.67 6.77 27.31
C GLY A 25 -2.00 6.29 26.74
N GLN A 26 -2.45 6.90 25.65
CA GLN A 26 -3.74 6.58 25.02
C GLN A 26 -3.63 5.40 24.08
N LEU A 27 -4.37 4.33 24.37
CA LEU A 27 -4.53 3.21 23.45
C LEU A 27 -5.54 3.56 22.36
N PRO A 28 -5.26 3.26 21.09
CA PRO A 28 -6.24 3.42 20.02
C PRO A 28 -7.43 2.49 20.27
N VAL A 29 -8.61 3.06 20.40
CA VAL A 29 -9.86 2.33 20.57
C VAL A 29 -10.49 2.11 19.21
N ARG A 30 -10.62 0.83 18.82
CA ARG A 30 -11.22 0.48 17.55
C ARG A 30 -12.67 0.98 17.46
N SER A 31 -12.99 1.65 16.35
CA SER A 31 -14.36 2.03 16.03
C SER A 31 -15.25 0.79 15.84
N LYS A 32 -16.55 0.91 16.10
CA LYS A 32 -17.56 -0.08 15.69
C LYS A 32 -17.75 -0.09 14.18
N GLU A 33 -17.48 1.05 13.55
CA GLU A 33 -17.46 1.21 12.10
C GLU A 33 -16.08 0.77 11.59
N LEU A 34 -15.99 -0.39 10.96
CA LEU A 34 -14.73 -1.08 10.63
C LEU A 34 -13.77 -0.27 9.73
N LEU A 35 -14.32 0.65 8.93
CA LEU A 35 -13.56 1.46 7.98
C LEU A 35 -13.21 2.85 8.51
N ALA A 36 -13.63 3.20 9.74
CA ALA A 36 -13.26 4.43 10.41
C ALA A 36 -11.88 4.31 11.08
N HIS A 37 -11.13 5.40 11.06
CA HIS A 37 -9.80 5.44 11.68
C HIS A 37 -9.91 5.51 13.23
N PRO A 38 -9.07 4.78 13.99
CA PRO A 38 -9.19 4.71 15.44
C PRO A 38 -8.75 5.99 16.17
N LEU A 39 -7.87 6.81 15.60
CA LEU A 39 -7.32 8.02 16.23
C LEU A 39 -7.68 9.31 15.52
N ILE A 40 -8.00 9.26 14.24
CA ILE A 40 -8.35 10.44 13.45
C ILE A 40 -9.85 10.70 13.57
N ASN A 41 -10.22 11.97 13.61
CA ASN A 41 -11.61 12.40 13.75
C ASN A 41 -12.47 11.91 12.58
N SER A 42 -13.68 11.51 12.93
CA SER A 42 -14.70 11.22 11.92
C SER A 42 -15.03 12.49 11.10
N PRO A 43 -15.36 12.35 9.81
CA PRO A 43 -15.61 11.08 9.10
C PRO A 43 -14.39 10.47 8.39
N TYR A 44 -13.16 10.77 8.82
CA TYR A 44 -11.96 10.22 8.19
C TYR A 44 -12.03 8.69 8.11
N GLY A 45 -11.90 8.16 6.89
CA GLY A 45 -11.92 6.72 6.65
C GLY A 45 -12.32 6.38 5.23
N ILE A 46 -12.67 5.11 5.03
CA ILE A 46 -13.15 4.61 3.75
C ILE A 46 -14.67 4.41 3.83
N HIS A 47 -15.38 4.97 2.88
CA HIS A 47 -16.84 4.90 2.81
C HIS A 47 -17.26 4.18 1.54
N ARG A 48 -18.31 3.38 1.64
CA ARG A 48 -18.93 2.74 0.49
C ARG A 48 -19.73 3.79 -0.30
N THR A 49 -19.58 3.79 -1.61
CA THR A 49 -20.42 4.53 -2.56
C THR A 49 -21.36 3.58 -3.29
N LYS A 50 -22.16 4.10 -4.19
CA LYS A 50 -23.09 3.28 -4.98
C LYS A 50 -22.39 2.22 -5.84
N ASP A 51 -21.18 2.48 -6.29
CA ASP A 51 -20.43 1.65 -7.25
C ASP A 51 -19.02 1.26 -6.81
N GLY A 52 -18.57 1.72 -5.64
CA GLY A 52 -17.21 1.46 -5.18
C GLY A 52 -16.96 1.93 -3.75
N TYR A 53 -15.78 2.52 -3.55
CA TYR A 53 -15.35 3.06 -2.27
C TYR A 53 -14.61 4.39 -2.44
N LEU A 54 -14.83 5.29 -1.50
CA LEU A 54 -14.21 6.60 -1.40
C LEU A 54 -13.41 6.71 -0.09
N ALA A 55 -12.17 7.14 -0.17
CA ALA A 55 -11.41 7.60 0.98
C ALA A 55 -11.75 9.07 1.22
N LEU A 56 -12.22 9.41 2.43
CA LEU A 56 -12.58 10.76 2.82
C LEU A 56 -11.64 11.25 3.89
N ALA A 57 -11.09 12.46 3.71
CA ALA A 57 -10.28 13.13 4.70
C ALA A 57 -11.13 13.94 5.67
N MET A 58 -10.47 14.47 6.70
CA MET A 58 -11.11 15.41 7.66
C MET A 58 -11.43 16.75 6.98
N ALA A 59 -12.56 17.32 7.33
CA ALA A 59 -12.91 18.69 7.01
C ALA A 59 -13.80 19.26 8.13
N PRO A 60 -13.97 20.59 8.24
CA PRO A 60 -14.94 21.19 9.14
C PRO A 60 -16.35 20.67 8.90
N PHE A 61 -17.12 20.44 9.95
CA PHE A 61 -18.44 19.81 9.85
C PHE A 61 -19.46 20.64 9.07
N ASP A 62 -19.38 21.97 9.12
CA ASP A 62 -20.19 22.87 8.32
C ASP A 62 -19.90 22.72 6.81
N LYS A 63 -18.62 22.60 6.45
CA LYS A 63 -18.17 22.36 5.08
C LYS A 63 -18.62 20.99 4.57
N LEU A 64 -18.51 19.95 5.41
CA LEU A 64 -18.99 18.62 5.11
C LEU A 64 -20.51 18.57 4.97
N ALA A 65 -21.25 19.27 5.85
CA ALA A 65 -22.70 19.35 5.79
C ALA A 65 -23.18 19.98 4.48
N ASP A 66 -22.51 21.04 4.02
CA ASP A 66 -22.79 21.70 2.75
C ASP A 66 -22.44 20.79 1.54
N ALA A 67 -21.25 20.19 1.55
CA ALA A 67 -20.80 19.33 0.44
C ALA A 67 -21.63 18.06 0.28
N LEU A 68 -22.09 17.47 1.38
CA LEU A 68 -22.86 16.23 1.40
C LEU A 68 -24.38 16.46 1.40
N ASP A 69 -24.86 17.71 1.43
CA ASP A 69 -26.26 18.07 1.68
C ASP A 69 -26.83 17.34 2.92
N CYS A 70 -26.05 17.36 4.00
CA CYS A 70 -26.32 16.61 5.21
C CYS A 70 -26.39 17.52 6.44
N PRO A 71 -27.52 18.18 6.70
CA PRO A 71 -27.66 19.11 7.83
C PRO A 71 -27.46 18.47 9.21
N GLY A 72 -27.60 17.15 9.32
CA GLY A 72 -27.31 16.41 10.56
C GLY A 72 -25.86 16.53 11.05
N LEU A 73 -24.91 16.88 10.17
CA LEU A 73 -23.54 17.13 10.54
C LEU A 73 -23.34 18.50 11.24
N LEU A 74 -24.29 19.42 11.12
CA LEU A 74 -24.26 20.72 11.77
C LEU A 74 -24.45 20.66 13.29
N GLU A 75 -24.86 19.50 13.84
CA GLU A 75 -24.90 19.27 15.30
C GLU A 75 -23.50 19.28 15.92
N TYR A 76 -22.45 18.95 15.13
CA TYR A 76 -21.06 18.84 15.56
C TYR A 76 -20.31 20.12 15.23
N LYS A 77 -19.54 20.65 16.19
CA LYS A 77 -18.88 21.97 16.07
C LYS A 77 -17.39 21.91 16.30
N THR A 78 -16.93 20.96 17.11
CA THR A 78 -15.56 20.92 17.60
C THR A 78 -14.81 19.69 17.10
N TRP A 79 -13.51 19.75 17.23
CA TRP A 79 -12.66 18.59 16.97
C TRP A 79 -12.99 17.43 17.92
N GLU A 80 -13.28 17.75 19.17
CA GLU A 80 -13.68 16.79 20.20
C GLU A 80 -14.96 16.06 19.85
N ASP A 81 -15.93 16.73 19.22
CA ASP A 81 -17.17 16.10 18.74
C ASP A 81 -16.86 14.96 17.76
N GLY A 82 -15.86 15.17 16.88
CA GLY A 82 -15.42 14.18 15.90
C GLY A 82 -14.82 12.91 16.54
N GLN A 83 -14.32 13.01 17.78
CA GLN A 83 -13.83 11.85 18.55
C GLN A 83 -14.95 11.23 19.39
N ILE A 84 -15.71 12.03 20.10
CA ILE A 84 -16.76 11.57 21.03
C ILE A 84 -17.89 10.88 20.27
N TYR A 85 -18.32 11.47 19.16
CA TYR A 85 -19.43 10.98 18.34
C TYR A 85 -18.98 10.26 17.07
N ARG A 86 -17.72 9.79 17.05
CA ARG A 86 -17.05 9.22 15.89
C ARG A 86 -17.92 8.23 15.11
N ASP A 87 -18.45 7.21 15.77
CA ASP A 87 -19.21 6.14 15.11
C ASP A 87 -20.55 6.67 14.54
N ARG A 88 -21.17 7.63 15.22
CA ARG A 88 -22.42 8.24 14.74
C ARG A 88 -22.19 9.13 13.52
N ILE A 89 -21.17 9.97 13.56
CA ILE A 89 -20.80 10.84 12.43
C ILE A 89 -20.41 9.99 11.22
N PHE A 90 -19.60 8.97 11.43
CA PHE A 90 -19.19 8.06 10.35
C PHE A 90 -20.39 7.42 9.68
N ARG A 91 -21.36 6.94 10.46
CA ARG A 91 -22.56 6.29 9.93
C ARG A 91 -23.43 7.25 9.13
N ILE A 92 -23.69 8.45 9.66
CA ILE A 92 -24.46 9.50 8.95
C ILE A 92 -23.79 9.81 7.60
N THR A 93 -22.49 9.98 7.60
CA THR A 93 -21.71 10.24 6.36
C THR A 93 -21.76 9.04 5.41
N ALA A 94 -21.63 7.82 5.91
CA ALA A 94 -21.66 6.62 5.10
C ALA A 94 -23.03 6.40 4.42
N ASP A 95 -24.13 6.68 5.11
CA ASP A 95 -25.47 6.57 4.55
C ASP A 95 -25.66 7.52 3.37
N VAL A 96 -25.19 8.75 3.47
CA VAL A 96 -25.24 9.75 2.36
C VAL A 96 -24.34 9.34 1.22
N LEU A 97 -23.09 8.94 1.50
CA LEU A 97 -22.12 8.58 0.46
C LEU A 97 -22.55 7.33 -0.35
N ALA A 98 -23.38 6.47 0.20
CA ALA A 98 -23.93 5.32 -0.52
C ALA A 98 -24.93 5.67 -1.64
N GLU A 99 -25.44 6.90 -1.68
CA GLU A 99 -26.49 7.32 -2.62
C GLU A 99 -25.99 7.62 -4.04
N LYS A 100 -24.74 8.07 -4.20
CA LYS A 100 -24.15 8.46 -5.49
C LYS A 100 -22.92 7.60 -5.82
N THR A 101 -22.49 7.68 -7.06
CA THR A 101 -21.26 7.03 -7.54
C THR A 101 -20.00 7.70 -6.97
N THR A 102 -18.90 6.97 -6.97
CA THR A 102 -17.60 7.48 -6.52
C THR A 102 -17.20 8.73 -7.31
N ALA A 103 -17.38 8.70 -8.63
CA ALA A 103 -17.02 9.82 -9.50
C ALA A 103 -17.86 11.07 -9.23
N GLU A 104 -19.17 10.93 -9.01
CA GLU A 104 -20.06 12.04 -8.65
C GLU A 104 -19.63 12.67 -7.33
N TRP A 105 -19.34 11.86 -6.31
CA TRP A 105 -18.88 12.37 -5.02
C TRP A 105 -17.52 13.06 -5.09
N ILE A 106 -16.57 12.53 -5.86
CA ILE A 106 -15.27 13.17 -6.05
C ILE A 106 -15.45 14.57 -6.64
N GLY A 107 -16.29 14.73 -7.67
CA GLY A 107 -16.57 16.03 -8.24
C GLY A 107 -17.14 17.03 -7.23
N ILE A 108 -18.20 16.64 -6.50
CA ILE A 108 -18.85 17.46 -5.50
C ILE A 108 -17.88 17.86 -4.36
N LEU A 109 -17.15 16.90 -3.82
CA LEU A 109 -16.26 17.11 -2.68
C LEU A 109 -15.05 17.98 -3.06
N GLN A 110 -14.49 17.80 -4.25
CA GLN A 110 -13.37 18.60 -4.75
C GLN A 110 -13.78 20.06 -5.03
N GLU A 111 -14.97 20.30 -5.58
CA GLU A 111 -15.50 21.67 -5.75
C GLU A 111 -15.64 22.41 -4.42
N LYS A 112 -15.90 21.69 -3.34
CA LYS A 112 -15.98 22.20 -1.98
C LYS A 112 -14.64 22.16 -1.23
N ASP A 113 -13.54 21.85 -1.92
CA ASP A 113 -12.21 21.71 -1.32
C ASP A 113 -12.22 20.75 -0.11
N VAL A 114 -12.93 19.64 -0.22
CA VAL A 114 -12.89 18.51 0.71
C VAL A 114 -12.00 17.42 0.12
N TRP A 115 -10.98 17.04 0.82
CA TRP A 115 -10.01 16.06 0.33
C TRP A 115 -10.61 14.65 0.35
N CYS A 116 -10.60 14.06 -0.82
CA CYS A 116 -11.10 12.70 -1.02
C CYS A 116 -10.36 12.03 -2.19
N GLY A 117 -10.50 10.73 -2.26
CA GLY A 117 -9.92 9.95 -3.35
C GLY A 117 -10.63 8.62 -3.53
N GLU A 118 -10.58 8.11 -4.74
CA GLU A 118 -11.09 6.78 -5.08
C GLU A 118 -10.22 5.69 -4.45
N VAL A 119 -10.85 4.61 -3.98
CA VAL A 119 -10.15 3.39 -3.54
C VAL A 119 -10.01 2.47 -4.75
N LEU A 120 -8.80 2.39 -5.25
CA LEU A 120 -8.46 1.65 -6.48
C LEU A 120 -8.17 0.18 -6.20
N THR A 121 -8.57 -0.68 -7.14
CA THR A 121 -8.14 -2.08 -7.22
C THR A 121 -6.72 -2.19 -7.82
N TYR A 122 -6.05 -3.33 -7.67
CA TYR A 122 -4.72 -3.56 -8.27
C TYR A 122 -4.67 -3.27 -9.78
N PRO A 123 -5.64 -3.75 -10.62
CA PRO A 123 -5.63 -3.43 -12.04
C PRO A 123 -5.77 -1.93 -12.35
N GLU A 124 -6.50 -1.18 -11.53
CA GLU A 124 -6.68 0.26 -11.67
C GLU A 124 -5.42 1.02 -11.25
N VAL A 125 -4.79 0.63 -10.15
CA VAL A 125 -3.49 1.19 -9.73
C VAL A 125 -2.45 1.04 -10.84
N VAL A 126 -2.35 -0.13 -11.46
CA VAL A 126 -1.39 -0.38 -12.55
C VAL A 126 -1.65 0.53 -13.74
N LYS A 127 -2.91 0.90 -14.01
CA LYS A 127 -3.30 1.78 -15.13
C LYS A 127 -3.28 3.27 -14.76
N ASN A 128 -3.12 3.61 -13.50
CA ASN A 128 -3.17 4.99 -13.03
C ASN A 128 -2.06 5.82 -13.70
N PRO A 129 -2.38 6.98 -14.34
CA PRO A 129 -1.42 7.78 -15.08
C PRO A 129 -0.23 8.25 -14.24
N GLN A 130 -0.46 8.59 -12.95
CA GLN A 130 0.60 9.02 -12.04
C GLN A 130 1.55 7.85 -11.71
N VAL A 131 1.01 6.66 -11.48
CA VAL A 131 1.81 5.44 -11.20
C VAL A 131 2.65 5.07 -12.43
N GLN A 132 2.09 5.21 -13.62
CA GLN A 132 2.83 4.99 -14.87
C GLN A 132 3.91 6.06 -15.09
N TYR A 133 3.61 7.33 -14.86
CA TYR A 133 4.59 8.42 -14.94
C TYR A 133 5.76 8.20 -13.98
N MET A 134 5.50 7.80 -12.76
CA MET A 134 6.54 7.48 -11.76
C MET A 134 7.30 6.19 -12.08
N GLN A 135 6.85 5.42 -13.06
CA GLN A 135 7.44 4.13 -13.42
C GLN A 135 7.59 3.18 -12.21
N THR A 136 6.59 3.15 -11.35
CA THR A 136 6.57 2.34 -10.13
C THR A 136 6.69 0.84 -10.43
N PHE A 137 6.13 0.41 -11.55
CA PHE A 137 6.29 -0.97 -12.04
C PHE A 137 7.38 -1.03 -13.12
N ARG A 138 8.24 -2.03 -13.02
CA ARG A 138 9.36 -2.26 -13.94
C ARG A 138 9.24 -3.62 -14.60
N THR A 139 9.75 -3.73 -15.82
CA THR A 139 9.91 -5.01 -16.51
C THR A 139 11.40 -5.35 -16.56
N ILE A 140 11.74 -6.57 -16.15
CA ILE A 140 13.06 -7.14 -16.30
C ILE A 140 12.97 -8.19 -17.41
N SER A 141 13.71 -8.01 -18.50
CA SER A 141 13.74 -8.91 -19.64
C SER A 141 14.96 -9.83 -19.58
N GLY A 142 14.91 -10.94 -20.35
CA GLY A 142 16.04 -11.85 -20.49
C GLY A 142 16.14 -12.93 -19.42
N ALA A 143 15.12 -13.11 -18.59
CA ALA A 143 15.06 -14.26 -17.72
C ALA A 143 14.78 -15.55 -18.53
N PRO A 144 15.27 -16.72 -18.06
CA PRO A 144 15.01 -18.00 -18.74
C PRO A 144 13.53 -18.35 -18.91
N TYR A 145 12.68 -17.74 -18.10
CA TYR A 145 11.22 -17.93 -18.07
C TYR A 145 10.45 -16.75 -18.70
N GLY A 146 11.13 -15.81 -19.35
CA GLY A 146 10.54 -14.64 -20.02
C GLY A 146 10.59 -13.36 -19.21
N ASP A 147 9.88 -12.35 -19.68
CA ASP A 147 9.82 -11.05 -19.02
C ASP A 147 9.05 -11.12 -17.68
N ILE A 148 9.59 -10.50 -16.65
CA ILE A 148 8.97 -10.40 -15.33
C ILE A 148 8.68 -8.95 -14.95
N LYS A 149 7.50 -8.70 -14.40
CA LYS A 149 7.13 -7.41 -13.85
C LYS A 149 7.34 -7.38 -12.35
N ILE A 150 7.97 -6.33 -11.87
CA ILE A 150 8.26 -6.12 -10.46
C ILE A 150 7.81 -4.73 -9.99
N VAL A 151 7.66 -4.58 -8.67
CA VAL A 151 7.57 -3.26 -8.05
C VAL A 151 8.98 -2.70 -7.96
N GLY A 152 9.18 -1.50 -8.50
CA GLY A 152 10.46 -0.80 -8.43
C GLY A 152 10.79 -0.28 -7.03
N ASN A 153 12.05 0.04 -6.80
CA ASN A 153 12.48 0.71 -5.56
C ASN A 153 11.87 2.12 -5.51
N PRO A 154 11.17 2.52 -4.42
CA PRO A 154 10.61 3.85 -4.30
C PRO A 154 11.65 4.94 -4.06
N ILE A 155 12.85 4.58 -3.61
CA ILE A 155 13.93 5.52 -3.33
C ILE A 155 14.67 5.82 -4.63
N GLN A 156 14.80 7.11 -4.95
CA GLN A 156 15.55 7.61 -6.09
C GLN A 156 16.89 8.17 -5.62
N PHE A 157 17.97 7.70 -6.22
CA PHE A 157 19.32 8.19 -5.96
C PHE A 157 19.78 9.00 -7.17
N SER A 158 20.20 10.25 -6.94
CA SER A 158 20.64 11.16 -8.01
C SER A 158 21.95 10.72 -8.67
N GLU A 159 22.92 10.25 -7.88
CA GLU A 159 24.25 9.90 -8.34
C GLU A 159 24.43 8.39 -8.61
N THR A 160 23.71 7.55 -7.87
CA THR A 160 23.79 6.09 -7.97
C THR A 160 22.41 5.49 -8.19
N PRO A 161 21.80 5.72 -9.36
CA PRO A 161 20.43 5.24 -9.63
C PRO A 161 20.32 3.72 -9.53
N VAL A 162 19.21 3.25 -8.98
CA VAL A 162 18.91 1.82 -8.89
C VAL A 162 18.77 1.22 -10.28
N THR A 163 19.48 0.12 -10.52
CA THR A 163 19.42 -0.65 -11.77
C THR A 163 18.87 -2.05 -11.53
N TYR A 164 18.09 -2.55 -12.48
CA TYR A 164 17.48 -3.88 -12.45
C TYR A 164 18.13 -4.75 -13.51
N ARG A 165 19.33 -5.27 -13.19
CA ARG A 165 20.20 -5.95 -14.16
C ARG A 165 19.98 -7.45 -14.24
N ILE A 166 19.52 -8.05 -13.17
CA ILE A 166 19.37 -9.51 -13.02
C ILE A 166 17.94 -9.79 -12.58
N ALA A 167 17.29 -10.70 -13.28
CA ALA A 167 15.99 -11.21 -12.91
C ALA A 167 16.11 -12.15 -11.69
N PRO A 168 15.03 -12.40 -10.95
CA PRO A 168 15.01 -13.43 -9.92
C PRO A 168 15.47 -14.77 -10.50
N PRO A 169 16.41 -15.47 -9.85
CA PRO A 169 16.98 -16.70 -10.40
C PRO A 169 16.01 -17.89 -10.32
N CYS A 170 16.13 -18.81 -11.25
CA CYS A 170 15.59 -20.14 -11.09
C CYS A 170 16.34 -20.91 -9.99
N LEU A 171 15.69 -21.90 -9.41
CA LEU A 171 16.34 -22.74 -8.38
C LEU A 171 17.58 -23.43 -8.97
N GLY A 172 18.73 -23.23 -8.33
CA GLY A 172 20.01 -23.78 -8.74
C GLY A 172 20.72 -23.06 -9.88
N GLN A 173 20.17 -21.95 -10.40
CA GLN A 173 20.72 -21.23 -11.56
C GLN A 173 22.17 -20.81 -11.39
N HIS A 174 22.57 -20.37 -10.19
CA HIS A 174 23.92 -19.89 -9.92
C HIS A 174 24.81 -20.90 -9.17
N ASN A 175 24.34 -22.14 -8.95
CA ASN A 175 25.09 -23.11 -8.15
C ASN A 175 26.47 -23.42 -8.75
N ARG A 176 26.57 -23.56 -10.06
CA ARG A 176 27.86 -23.81 -10.75
C ARG A 176 28.80 -22.63 -10.59
N GLU A 177 28.35 -21.43 -10.83
CA GLU A 177 29.12 -20.19 -10.70
C GLU A 177 29.65 -20.00 -9.28
N ILE A 178 28.75 -20.09 -8.28
CA ILE A 178 29.11 -19.88 -6.87
C ILE A 178 30.09 -20.94 -6.38
N LEU A 179 29.90 -22.22 -6.73
CA LEU A 179 30.82 -23.29 -6.33
C LEU A 179 32.19 -23.16 -7.01
N ALA A 180 32.24 -22.74 -8.27
CA ALA A 180 33.48 -22.45 -8.96
C ALA A 180 34.23 -21.27 -8.32
N GLU A 181 33.55 -20.20 -7.92
CA GLU A 181 34.12 -19.08 -7.17
C GLU A 181 34.70 -19.53 -5.81
N LEU A 182 34.07 -20.54 -5.17
CA LEU A 182 34.56 -21.16 -3.93
C LEU A 182 35.74 -22.14 -4.14
N GLY A 183 36.18 -22.33 -5.38
CA GLY A 183 37.32 -23.18 -5.73
C GLY A 183 36.98 -24.66 -5.97
N CYS A 184 35.69 -25.01 -6.10
CA CYS A 184 35.31 -26.36 -6.49
C CYS A 184 35.62 -26.61 -7.97
N THR A 185 36.16 -27.80 -8.28
CA THR A 185 36.36 -28.24 -9.66
C THR A 185 35.03 -28.63 -10.31
N GLU A 186 35.00 -28.64 -11.63
CA GLU A 186 33.80 -29.04 -12.37
C GLU A 186 33.37 -30.48 -12.03
N GLU A 187 34.35 -31.39 -11.86
CA GLU A 187 34.07 -32.77 -11.48
C GLU A 187 33.46 -32.86 -10.06
N GLU A 188 33.87 -32.02 -9.15
CA GLU A 188 33.26 -31.92 -7.79
C GLU A 188 31.83 -31.42 -7.85
N ILE A 189 31.57 -30.41 -8.67
CA ILE A 189 30.23 -29.82 -8.87
C ILE A 189 29.30 -30.87 -9.46
N GLU A 190 29.73 -31.58 -10.49
CA GLU A 190 28.96 -32.66 -11.12
C GLU A 190 28.69 -33.81 -10.14
N ARG A 191 29.68 -34.20 -9.34
CA ARG A 191 29.50 -35.22 -8.28
C ARG A 191 28.46 -34.80 -7.25
N LEU A 192 28.44 -33.50 -6.85
CA LEU A 192 27.42 -32.95 -5.93
C LEU A 192 26.03 -33.01 -6.55
N ALA A 193 25.91 -32.66 -7.82
CA ALA A 193 24.65 -32.73 -8.57
C ALA A 193 24.14 -34.20 -8.71
N GLN A 194 25.02 -35.15 -9.07
CA GLN A 194 24.66 -36.59 -9.15
C GLN A 194 24.18 -37.14 -7.79
N LYS A 195 24.82 -36.71 -6.69
CA LYS A 195 24.41 -37.08 -5.32
C LYS A 195 23.19 -36.35 -4.84
N ARG A 196 22.61 -35.45 -5.64
CA ARG A 196 21.47 -34.57 -5.28
C ARG A 196 21.72 -33.70 -4.06
N VAL A 197 22.98 -33.34 -3.79
CA VAL A 197 23.35 -32.36 -2.75
C VAL A 197 23.02 -30.96 -3.21
N ILE A 198 23.19 -30.69 -4.51
CA ILE A 198 22.78 -29.47 -5.18
C ILE A 198 21.80 -29.80 -6.32
N GLN A 199 20.94 -28.84 -6.61
CA GLN A 199 20.09 -28.90 -7.80
C GLN A 199 20.70 -28.01 -8.88
N MET A 200 20.84 -28.54 -10.09
CA MET A 200 21.23 -27.73 -11.23
C MET A 200 20.01 -26.98 -11.78
N GLU A 201 20.25 -25.90 -12.52
CA GLU A 201 19.21 -25.07 -13.10
C GLU A 201 18.17 -25.90 -13.85
N ASN A 202 16.90 -25.66 -13.56
CA ASN A 202 15.78 -26.22 -14.29
C ASN A 202 14.70 -25.14 -14.54
N PRO A 203 14.73 -24.49 -15.70
CA PRO A 203 13.74 -23.44 -16.05
C PRO A 203 12.29 -23.93 -15.99
N ALA A 204 12.04 -25.23 -16.17
CA ALA A 204 10.69 -25.81 -16.13
C ALA A 204 10.07 -25.84 -14.72
N THR A 205 10.84 -25.60 -13.68
CA THR A 205 10.33 -25.54 -12.28
C THR A 205 9.79 -24.17 -11.90
N PHE A 206 10.02 -23.14 -12.71
CA PHE A 206 9.50 -21.81 -12.45
C PHE A 206 8.03 -21.74 -12.91
N ARG A 207 7.11 -21.68 -11.95
CA ARG A 207 5.69 -21.39 -12.17
C ARG A 207 5.36 -20.10 -11.45
N ILE A 208 4.93 -19.08 -12.22
CA ILE A 208 4.32 -17.87 -11.68
C ILE A 208 2.83 -18.16 -11.44
#